data_7d958374bde66dce19a2bc944e8f6d9a
#
_entry.id   7d958374bde66dce19a2bc944e8f6d9a
#
_cell.length_a   1.000
_cell.length_b   1.000
_cell.length_c   1.000
_cell.angle_alpha   90.00
_cell.angle_beta   90.00
_cell.angle_gamma   90.00
#
_symmetry.space_group_name_H-M   'P 1'
#
loop_
_entity.id
_entity.type
_entity.pdbx_description
1 polymer ?
#
loop_
_entity_poly.entity_id
_entity_poly.type
_entity_poly.pdbx_seq_one_letter_code
_entity_poly.pdbx_strand_id
1 'polypeptide(L)'
;MPATLMTVDGFPVPVSVTGPDKGPFVVVLGAAQHAPTAYDTLCQRLHIASVRTVVIGADPRLHPKAVVAVLDTLEVPWAILVGDRFGGDLAWEAAAMRPDRFTGLVVVDRGHPRVADPHGVIRDPDCPPVEMNTTALVTNPAARAMAKASQRYVYGDYRLVDFAARRNAAEATAQLAAEVVLRSSTY
;
A
#
# COMPACT_ATOMS: atom_id res chain seq x y z
N MET A 1 14.37 -8.56 -9.52
CA MET A 1 14.65 -7.91 -10.83
C MET A 1 15.16 -6.50 -10.60
N PRO A 2 16.02 -5.96 -11.47
CA PRO A 2 16.50 -4.60 -11.29
C PRO A 2 15.33 -3.61 -11.42
N ALA A 3 15.30 -2.63 -10.51
CA ALA A 3 14.36 -1.53 -10.61
C ALA A 3 14.75 -0.63 -11.80
N THR A 4 13.76 -0.19 -12.56
CA THR A 4 13.93 0.83 -13.60
C THR A 4 13.68 2.19 -12.97
N LEU A 5 14.52 3.18 -13.28
CA LEU A 5 14.28 4.56 -12.87
C LEU A 5 13.23 5.17 -13.80
N MET A 6 12.08 5.53 -13.25
CA MET A 6 11.05 6.28 -13.95
C MET A 6 11.11 7.73 -13.52
N THR A 7 11.08 8.66 -14.47
CA THR A 7 11.01 10.09 -14.15
C THR A 7 9.54 10.46 -13.89
N VAL A 8 9.26 10.90 -12.68
CA VAL A 8 7.94 11.36 -12.25
C VAL A 8 8.07 12.77 -11.69
N ASP A 9 7.32 13.71 -12.22
CA ASP A 9 7.35 15.13 -11.82
C ASP A 9 8.78 15.73 -11.76
N GLY A 10 9.65 15.30 -12.68
CA GLY A 10 11.01 15.79 -12.80
C GLY A 10 12.06 15.15 -11.89
N PHE A 11 11.72 14.11 -11.14
CA PHE A 11 12.68 13.35 -10.33
C PHE A 11 12.62 11.84 -10.60
N PRO A 12 13.77 11.14 -10.49
CA PRO A 12 13.82 9.72 -10.73
C PRO A 12 13.25 8.92 -9.54
N VAL A 13 12.38 7.96 -9.82
CA VAL A 13 11.79 7.04 -8.84
C VAL A 13 12.13 5.62 -9.27
N PRO A 14 12.69 4.78 -8.38
CA PRO A 14 12.92 3.39 -8.69
C PRO A 14 11.58 2.62 -8.69
N VAL A 15 11.26 2.00 -9.83
CA VAL A 15 10.06 1.20 -10.02
C VAL A 15 10.45 -0.19 -10.50
N SER A 16 9.96 -1.21 -9.85
CA SER A 16 10.13 -2.61 -10.26
C SER A 16 8.79 -3.20 -10.62
N VAL A 17 8.67 -3.72 -11.85
CA VAL A 17 7.46 -4.42 -12.34
C VAL A 17 7.79 -5.88 -12.54
N THR A 18 7.09 -6.76 -11.85
CA THR A 18 7.36 -8.21 -11.91
C THR A 18 6.06 -9.02 -11.82
N GLY A 19 6.13 -10.28 -12.21
CA GLY A 19 5.02 -11.22 -12.10
C GLY A 19 4.44 -11.64 -13.45
N PRO A 20 3.33 -12.36 -13.43
CA PRO A 20 2.71 -12.93 -14.62
C PRO A 20 2.19 -11.82 -15.57
N ASP A 21 2.13 -12.14 -16.87
CA ASP A 21 1.64 -11.18 -17.87
C ASP A 21 0.15 -10.84 -17.73
N LYS A 22 -0.60 -11.73 -17.11
CA LYS A 22 -2.04 -11.56 -16.83
C LYS A 22 -2.29 -11.68 -15.32
N GLY A 23 -3.19 -10.88 -14.81
CA GLY A 23 -3.58 -10.90 -13.40
C GLY A 23 -3.83 -9.50 -12.84
N PRO A 24 -4.42 -9.41 -11.64
CA PRO A 24 -4.61 -8.14 -10.98
C PRO A 24 -3.26 -7.52 -10.61
N PHE A 25 -3.20 -6.18 -10.63
CA PHE A 25 -2.03 -5.44 -10.21
C PHE A 25 -2.09 -5.07 -8.74
N VAL A 26 -0.94 -5.18 -8.10
CA VAL A 26 -0.69 -4.66 -6.76
C VAL A 26 0.45 -3.66 -6.82
N VAL A 27 0.22 -2.47 -6.29
CA VAL A 27 1.25 -1.45 -6.12
C VAL A 27 1.73 -1.48 -4.68
N VAL A 28 3.02 -1.71 -4.48
CA VAL A 28 3.66 -1.68 -3.16
C VAL A 28 4.40 -0.36 -3.02
N LEU A 29 3.94 0.44 -2.06
CA LEU A 29 4.59 1.68 -1.63
C LEU A 29 5.43 1.36 -0.39
N GLY A 30 6.75 1.39 -0.56
CA GLY A 30 7.69 0.89 0.43
C GLY A 30 7.94 1.81 1.63
N ALA A 31 8.52 1.25 2.67
CA ALA A 31 9.04 2.00 3.81
C ALA A 31 10.28 2.83 3.41
N ALA A 32 10.46 3.97 4.06
CA ALA A 32 11.45 5.00 3.68
C ALA A 32 12.91 4.52 3.60
N GLN A 33 13.25 3.43 4.29
CA GLN A 33 14.62 2.89 4.34
C GLN A 33 14.78 1.58 3.55
N HIS A 34 13.74 1.15 2.85
CA HIS A 34 13.76 -0.10 2.11
C HIS A 34 13.96 0.14 0.62
N ALA A 35 14.96 -0.54 0.03
CA ALA A 35 15.07 -0.66 -1.41
C ALA A 35 13.88 -1.49 -1.96
N PRO A 36 13.51 -1.34 -3.25
CA PRO A 36 12.47 -2.18 -3.87
C PRO A 36 12.69 -3.68 -3.72
N THR A 37 13.95 -4.13 -3.68
CA THR A 37 14.34 -5.53 -3.46
C THR A 37 13.95 -6.09 -2.09
N ALA A 38 13.69 -5.24 -1.09
CA ALA A 38 13.20 -5.68 0.21
C ALA A 38 11.84 -6.38 0.14
N TYR A 39 11.10 -6.18 -0.94
CA TYR A 39 9.78 -6.78 -1.19
C TYR A 39 9.80 -8.00 -2.11
N ASP A 40 10.98 -8.48 -2.54
CA ASP A 40 11.10 -9.60 -3.50
C ASP A 40 10.39 -10.86 -3.01
N THR A 41 10.52 -11.21 -1.72
CA THR A 41 9.82 -12.38 -1.15
C THR A 41 8.31 -12.21 -1.13
N LEU A 42 7.81 -11.02 -0.85
CA LEU A 42 6.39 -10.70 -0.96
C LEU A 42 5.91 -10.84 -2.40
N CYS A 43 6.65 -10.25 -3.34
CA CYS A 43 6.34 -10.33 -4.78
C CYS A 43 6.28 -11.78 -5.27
N GLN A 44 7.26 -12.61 -4.91
CA GLN A 44 7.26 -14.04 -5.27
C GLN A 44 6.00 -14.76 -4.79
N ARG A 45 5.55 -14.52 -3.56
CA ARG A 45 4.31 -15.11 -3.03
C ARG A 45 3.08 -14.62 -3.79
N LEU A 46 3.01 -13.35 -4.13
CA LEU A 46 1.93 -12.77 -4.92
C LEU A 46 1.91 -13.32 -6.36
N HIS A 47 3.07 -13.54 -6.96
CA HIS A 47 3.18 -14.15 -8.30
C HIS A 47 2.63 -15.58 -8.33
N ILE A 48 2.86 -16.37 -7.26
CA ILE A 48 2.27 -17.72 -7.13
C ILE A 48 0.74 -17.65 -7.13
N ALA A 49 0.17 -16.58 -6.57
CA ALA A 49 -1.27 -16.31 -6.59
C ALA A 49 -1.74 -15.61 -7.88
N SER A 50 -0.90 -15.57 -8.92
CA SER A 50 -1.18 -14.91 -10.21
C SER A 50 -1.42 -13.40 -10.10
N VAL A 51 -0.84 -12.75 -9.11
CA VAL A 51 -0.90 -11.29 -8.91
C VAL A 51 0.37 -10.67 -9.46
N ARG A 52 0.23 -9.62 -10.26
CA ARG A 52 1.34 -8.84 -10.81
C ARG A 52 1.69 -7.70 -9.88
N THR A 53 2.98 -7.41 -9.69
CA THR A 53 3.44 -6.43 -8.70
C THR A 53 4.18 -5.27 -9.34
N VAL A 54 3.90 -4.07 -8.84
CA VAL A 54 4.61 -2.83 -9.10
C VAL A 54 5.14 -2.31 -7.77
N VAL A 55 6.44 -2.35 -7.55
CA VAL A 55 7.07 -1.82 -6.33
C VAL A 55 7.63 -0.45 -6.64
N ILE A 56 7.17 0.56 -5.93
CA ILE A 56 7.64 1.95 -6.05
C ILE A 56 8.52 2.25 -4.84
N GLY A 57 9.76 2.64 -5.10
CA GLY A 57 10.71 3.04 -4.06
C GLY A 57 10.22 4.24 -3.28
N ALA A 58 10.50 4.25 -1.97
CA ALA A 58 10.10 5.35 -1.11
C ALA A 58 10.85 6.63 -1.46
N ASP A 59 10.11 7.72 -1.63
CA ASP A 59 10.64 9.05 -1.82
C ASP A 59 9.68 10.06 -1.18
N PRO A 60 10.14 10.98 -0.31
CA PRO A 60 9.28 11.95 0.37
C PRO A 60 8.59 12.94 -0.58
N ARG A 61 9.04 13.03 -1.83
CA ARG A 61 8.42 13.86 -2.87
C ARG A 61 7.24 13.18 -3.55
N LEU A 62 7.04 11.88 -3.33
CA LEU A 62 5.91 11.16 -3.90
C LEU A 62 4.60 11.64 -3.28
N HIS A 63 3.63 11.86 -4.14
CA HIS A 63 2.26 12.22 -3.80
C HIS A 63 1.27 11.39 -4.65
N PRO A 64 -0.03 11.38 -4.35
CA PRO A 64 -1.00 10.53 -5.05
C PRO A 64 -0.97 10.64 -6.58
N LYS A 65 -0.82 11.85 -7.12
CA LYS A 65 -0.72 12.07 -8.59
C LYS A 65 0.51 11.40 -9.18
N ALA A 66 1.64 11.41 -8.46
CA ALA A 66 2.86 10.75 -8.91
C ALA A 66 2.70 9.22 -9.00
N VAL A 67 2.03 8.62 -8.02
CA VAL A 67 1.70 7.17 -8.06
C VAL A 67 0.83 6.86 -9.27
N VAL A 68 -0.20 7.67 -9.52
CA VAL A 68 -1.07 7.50 -10.70
C VAL A 68 -0.30 7.69 -12.00
N ALA A 69 0.61 8.66 -12.09
CA ALA A 69 1.45 8.86 -13.28
C ALA A 69 2.34 7.64 -13.58
N VAL A 70 2.86 6.97 -12.55
CA VAL A 70 3.58 5.69 -12.72
C VAL A 70 2.64 4.64 -13.32
N LEU A 71 1.42 4.50 -12.81
CA LEU A 71 0.44 3.56 -13.33
C LEU A 71 0.04 3.87 -14.77
N ASP A 72 -0.14 5.16 -15.10
CA ASP A 72 -0.46 5.60 -16.47
C ASP A 72 0.66 5.22 -17.45
N THR A 73 1.92 5.45 -17.06
CA THR A 73 3.10 5.08 -17.86
C THR A 73 3.20 3.57 -18.08
N LEU A 74 2.75 2.78 -17.11
CA LEU A 74 2.74 1.31 -17.17
C LEU A 74 1.46 0.75 -17.80
N GLU A 75 0.54 1.61 -18.23
CA GLU A 75 -0.78 1.23 -18.77
C GLU A 75 -1.60 0.37 -17.79
N VAL A 76 -1.45 0.61 -16.48
CA VAL A 76 -2.20 -0.06 -15.42
C VAL A 76 -3.45 0.75 -15.09
N PRO A 77 -4.64 0.30 -15.45
CA PRO A 77 -5.86 1.10 -15.28
C PRO A 77 -6.30 1.18 -13.81
N TRP A 78 -6.11 0.11 -13.04
CA TRP A 78 -6.46 0.01 -11.62
C TRP A 78 -5.60 -1.03 -10.92
N ALA A 79 -5.42 -0.87 -9.63
CA ALA A 79 -4.60 -1.75 -8.79
C ALA A 79 -5.08 -1.78 -7.35
N ILE A 80 -4.57 -2.77 -6.59
CA ILE A 80 -4.63 -2.76 -5.13
C ILE A 80 -3.42 -2.01 -4.60
N LEU A 81 -3.61 -1.18 -3.59
CA LEU A 81 -2.53 -0.50 -2.89
C LEU A 81 -2.05 -1.30 -1.68
N VAL A 82 -0.74 -1.41 -1.54
CA VAL A 82 -0.07 -1.87 -0.33
C VAL A 82 0.84 -0.75 0.16
N GLY A 83 0.62 -0.26 1.36
CA GLY A 83 1.45 0.76 1.98
C GLY A 83 2.15 0.24 3.23
N ASP A 84 3.49 0.17 3.18
CA ASP A 84 4.31 -0.26 4.31
C ASP A 84 4.82 0.95 5.08
N ARG A 85 4.32 1.18 6.30
CA ARG A 85 4.71 2.27 7.20
C ARG A 85 4.70 3.63 6.50
N PHE A 86 5.87 4.19 6.15
CA PHE A 86 5.97 5.45 5.41
C PHE A 86 5.15 5.44 4.10
N GLY A 87 5.23 4.36 3.34
CA GLY A 87 4.40 4.17 2.15
C GLY A 87 2.90 4.05 2.46
N GLY A 88 2.54 3.70 3.69
CA GLY A 88 1.15 3.64 4.16
C GLY A 88 0.47 5.01 4.21
N ASP A 89 1.21 6.07 4.52
CA ASP A 89 0.68 7.44 4.48
C ASP A 89 0.24 7.81 3.06
N LEU A 90 1.12 7.57 2.09
CA LEU A 90 0.83 7.81 0.68
C LEU A 90 -0.29 6.89 0.15
N ALA A 91 -0.34 5.64 0.60
CA ALA A 91 -1.38 4.70 0.21
C ALA A 91 -2.77 5.15 0.67
N TRP A 92 -2.91 5.62 1.90
CA TRP A 92 -4.16 6.19 2.40
C TRP A 92 -4.62 7.40 1.56
N GLU A 93 -3.71 8.33 1.28
CA GLU A 93 -4.01 9.52 0.49
C GLU A 93 -4.41 9.17 -0.95
N ALA A 94 -3.66 8.26 -1.60
CA ALA A 94 -3.95 7.83 -2.95
C ALA A 94 -5.31 7.11 -3.04
N ALA A 95 -5.62 6.23 -2.08
CA ALA A 95 -6.90 5.53 -2.00
C ALA A 95 -8.07 6.50 -1.80
N ALA A 96 -7.91 7.51 -0.95
CA ALA A 96 -8.94 8.51 -0.69
C ALA A 96 -9.19 9.45 -1.88
N MET A 97 -8.11 9.87 -2.56
CA MET A 97 -8.18 10.86 -3.64
C MET A 97 -8.48 10.26 -5.02
N ARG A 98 -8.18 8.99 -5.22
CA ARG A 98 -8.31 8.32 -6.53
C ARG A 98 -9.02 6.96 -6.42
N PRO A 99 -10.29 6.95 -5.93
CA PRO A 99 -11.09 5.72 -5.85
C PRO A 99 -11.35 5.07 -7.22
N ASP A 100 -11.21 5.84 -8.30
CA ASP A 100 -11.31 5.38 -9.68
C ASP A 100 -10.12 4.51 -10.13
N ARG A 101 -9.00 4.56 -9.41
CA ARG A 101 -7.75 3.87 -9.80
C ARG A 101 -7.37 2.73 -8.85
N PHE A 102 -7.96 2.67 -7.68
CA PHE A 102 -7.61 1.68 -6.67
C PHE A 102 -8.85 0.93 -6.20
N THR A 103 -8.71 -0.40 -6.09
CA THR A 103 -9.82 -1.32 -5.80
C THR A 103 -9.73 -1.96 -4.42
N GLY A 104 -8.59 -1.80 -3.75
CA GLY A 104 -8.36 -2.31 -2.40
C GLY A 104 -7.17 -1.63 -1.76
N LEU A 105 -7.13 -1.62 -0.44
CA LEU A 105 -6.06 -1.03 0.36
C LEU A 105 -5.60 -1.98 1.46
N VAL A 106 -4.30 -2.21 1.55
CA VAL A 106 -3.65 -2.90 2.66
C VAL A 106 -2.57 -2.00 3.22
N VAL A 107 -2.63 -1.65 4.49
CA VAL A 107 -1.68 -0.74 5.13
C VAL A 107 -1.08 -1.32 6.39
N VAL A 108 0.19 -1.00 6.65
CA VAL A 108 0.94 -1.41 7.84
C VAL A 108 1.24 -0.20 8.71
N ASP A 109 0.79 -0.24 9.96
CA ASP A 109 1.09 0.73 11.02
C ASP A 109 0.79 2.21 10.68
N ARG A 110 -0.18 2.47 9.81
CA ARG A 110 -0.62 3.83 9.48
C ARG A 110 -2.14 3.94 9.51
N GLY A 111 -2.61 5.12 9.87
CA GLY A 111 -4.03 5.48 9.90
C GLY A 111 -4.42 6.43 8.78
N HIS A 112 -5.74 6.58 8.61
CA HIS A 112 -6.31 7.57 7.70
C HIS A 112 -5.78 8.98 8.02
N PRO A 113 -5.54 9.86 7.04
CA PRO A 113 -4.98 11.20 7.27
C PRO A 113 -5.74 12.08 8.26
N ARG A 114 -7.03 11.86 8.47
CA ARG A 114 -7.85 12.54 9.51
C ARG A 114 -7.61 12.07 10.92
N VAL A 115 -6.92 10.95 11.09
CA VAL A 115 -6.65 10.37 12.41
C VAL A 115 -5.31 10.87 12.92
N ALA A 116 -5.29 11.35 14.17
CA ALA A 116 -4.05 11.78 14.81
C ALA A 116 -3.07 10.60 14.93
N ASP A 117 -1.82 10.86 14.61
CA ASP A 117 -0.72 9.93 14.84
C ASP A 117 -0.38 9.81 16.36
N PRO A 118 0.56 8.95 16.77
CA PRO A 118 0.95 8.82 18.18
C PRO A 118 1.50 10.11 18.81
N HIS A 119 1.89 11.09 18.01
CA HIS A 119 2.35 12.41 18.45
C HIS A 119 1.23 13.45 18.43
N GLY A 120 0.00 13.08 18.11
CA GLY A 120 -1.16 13.96 18.06
C GLY A 120 -1.29 14.76 16.76
N VAL A 121 -0.50 14.46 15.73
CA VAL A 121 -0.51 15.17 14.45
C VAL A 121 -1.57 14.58 13.51
N ILE A 122 -2.46 15.42 13.01
CA ILE A 122 -3.42 15.11 11.92
C ILE A 122 -2.79 15.60 10.63
N ARG A 123 -2.55 14.69 9.68
CA ARG A 123 -1.86 15.03 8.43
C ARG A 123 -2.72 15.85 7.47
N ASP A 124 -4.00 15.48 7.34
CA ASP A 124 -4.96 16.17 6.50
C ASP A 124 -6.38 16.03 7.10
N PRO A 125 -6.90 17.08 7.74
CA PRO A 125 -8.24 17.05 8.34
C PRO A 125 -9.37 16.98 7.32
N ASP A 126 -9.11 17.34 6.07
CA ASP A 126 -10.09 17.39 4.98
C ASP A 126 -9.99 16.20 4.02
N CYS A 127 -9.08 15.24 4.27
CA CYS A 127 -8.91 14.06 3.44
C CYS A 127 -10.24 13.31 3.25
N PRO A 128 -10.65 12.98 2.02
CA PRO A 128 -11.89 12.24 1.79
C PRO A 128 -11.88 10.86 2.45
N PRO A 129 -13.04 10.27 2.74
CA PRO A 129 -13.13 8.86 3.12
C PRO A 129 -12.62 7.94 2.01
N VAL A 130 -12.20 6.74 2.39
CA VAL A 130 -11.81 5.67 1.48
C VAL A 130 -13.03 4.81 1.17
N GLU A 131 -13.33 4.58 -0.11
CA GLU A 131 -14.53 3.85 -0.55
C GLU A 131 -14.30 2.35 -0.76
N MET A 132 -13.03 1.91 -0.79
CA MET A 132 -12.66 0.53 -1.07
C MET A 132 -12.48 -0.33 0.17
N ASN A 133 -12.52 -1.65 -0.01
CA ASN A 133 -12.20 -2.62 1.04
C ASN A 133 -10.76 -2.42 1.53
N THR A 134 -10.60 -2.35 2.85
CA THR A 134 -9.32 -2.00 3.49
C THR A 134 -8.93 -3.00 4.56
N THR A 135 -7.66 -3.39 4.59
CA THR A 135 -7.04 -4.14 5.69
C THR A 135 -5.98 -3.30 6.36
N ALA A 136 -6.09 -3.12 7.66
CA ALA A 136 -5.05 -2.48 8.49
C ALA A 136 -4.31 -3.55 9.29
N LEU A 137 -3.01 -3.67 9.02
CA LEU A 137 -2.10 -4.55 9.74
C LEU A 137 -1.37 -3.74 10.80
N VAL A 138 -1.36 -4.19 12.04
CA VAL A 138 -0.83 -3.43 13.17
C VAL A 138 0.17 -4.24 14.00
N THR A 139 1.30 -3.62 14.34
CA THR A 139 2.39 -4.26 15.08
C THR A 139 2.46 -3.85 16.55
N ASN A 140 1.71 -2.82 16.96
CA ASN A 140 1.76 -2.26 18.30
C ASN A 140 0.44 -1.60 18.72
N PRO A 141 0.24 -1.31 20.03
CA PRO A 141 -1.01 -0.71 20.53
C PRO A 141 -1.33 0.66 19.94
N ALA A 142 -0.34 1.51 19.66
CA ALA A 142 -0.57 2.84 19.09
C ALA A 142 -1.08 2.74 17.64
N ALA A 143 -0.47 1.86 16.82
CA ALA A 143 -0.95 1.56 15.47
C ALA A 143 -2.37 0.97 15.50
N ARG A 144 -2.68 0.10 16.46
CA ARG A 144 -4.02 -0.45 16.65
C ARG A 144 -5.05 0.65 16.96
N ALA A 145 -4.71 1.59 17.82
CA ALA A 145 -5.60 2.70 18.15
C ALA A 145 -5.87 3.59 16.92
N MET A 146 -4.84 3.92 16.14
CA MET A 146 -5.00 4.64 14.86
C MET A 146 -5.87 3.87 13.87
N ALA A 147 -5.65 2.57 13.73
CA ALA A 147 -6.42 1.74 12.83
C ALA A 147 -7.90 1.68 13.23
N LYS A 148 -8.21 1.51 14.52
CA LYS A 148 -9.59 1.57 15.03
C LYS A 148 -10.25 2.92 14.75
N ALA A 149 -9.54 4.02 14.96
CA ALA A 149 -10.05 5.35 14.68
C ALA A 149 -10.26 5.61 13.18
N SER A 150 -9.47 4.94 12.33
CA SER A 150 -9.57 5.05 10.87
C SER A 150 -10.79 4.37 10.27
N GLN A 151 -11.35 3.37 10.95
CA GLN A 151 -12.49 2.58 10.46
C GLN A 151 -13.68 3.44 10.05
N ARG A 152 -13.98 4.51 10.79
CA ARG A 152 -15.09 5.44 10.48
C ARG A 152 -14.93 6.21 9.16
N TYR A 153 -13.74 6.22 8.60
CA TYR A 153 -13.42 6.86 7.31
C TYR A 153 -13.28 5.85 6.17
N VAL A 154 -13.66 4.60 6.39
CA VAL A 154 -13.68 3.56 5.35
C VAL A 154 -15.12 3.10 5.14
N TYR A 155 -15.61 3.24 3.92
CA TYR A 155 -16.98 2.85 3.55
C TYR A 155 -17.07 1.44 2.99
N GLY A 156 -15.93 0.84 2.62
CA GLY A 156 -15.81 -0.58 2.28
C GLY A 156 -15.71 -1.48 3.50
N ASP A 157 -15.52 -2.77 3.26
CA ASP A 157 -15.19 -3.73 4.32
C ASP A 157 -13.87 -3.36 4.99
N TYR A 158 -13.83 -3.41 6.31
CA TYR A 158 -12.65 -3.05 7.11
C TYR A 158 -12.18 -4.19 8.00
N ARG A 159 -10.94 -4.63 7.78
CA ARG A 159 -10.29 -5.65 8.61
C ARG A 159 -9.14 -5.04 9.39
N LEU A 160 -9.12 -5.29 10.68
CA LEU A 160 -8.01 -4.95 11.58
C LEU A 160 -7.33 -6.25 12.03
N VAL A 161 -6.06 -6.41 11.70
CA VAL A 161 -5.31 -7.65 11.88
C VAL A 161 -4.00 -7.38 12.62
N ASP A 162 -3.69 -8.21 13.62
CA ASP A 162 -2.38 -8.21 14.26
C ASP A 162 -1.31 -8.73 13.30
N PHE A 163 -0.24 -7.96 13.14
CA PHE A 163 0.80 -8.24 12.17
C PHE A 163 2.05 -8.82 12.85
N ALA A 164 2.48 -10.00 12.39
CA ALA A 164 3.56 -10.77 13.00
C ALA A 164 4.98 -10.24 12.73
N ALA A 165 5.12 -9.03 12.16
CA ALA A 165 6.40 -8.47 11.68
C ALA A 165 7.55 -8.49 12.69
N ARG A 166 7.24 -8.40 13.99
CA ARG A 166 8.25 -8.42 15.04
C ARG A 166 8.67 -9.81 15.49
N ARG A 167 7.88 -10.85 15.17
CA ARG A 167 8.10 -12.22 15.64
C ARG A 167 8.82 -13.07 14.61
N ASN A 168 8.40 -12.97 13.36
CA ASN A 168 8.93 -13.80 12.28
C ASN A 168 8.69 -13.11 10.93
N ALA A 169 9.78 -12.75 10.25
CA ALA A 169 9.70 -12.06 8.95
C ALA A 169 9.03 -12.90 7.85
N ALA A 170 9.24 -14.23 7.85
CA ALA A 170 8.62 -15.12 6.88
C ALA A 170 7.11 -15.24 7.10
N GLU A 171 6.66 -15.32 8.36
CA GLU A 171 5.26 -15.33 8.73
C GLU A 171 4.59 -13.99 8.38
N ALA A 172 5.24 -12.88 8.68
CA ALA A 172 4.76 -11.54 8.32
C ALA A 172 4.57 -11.38 6.81
N THR A 173 5.53 -11.82 6.01
CA THR A 173 5.43 -11.78 4.56
C THR A 173 4.28 -12.65 4.05
N ALA A 174 4.10 -13.84 4.62
CA ALA A 174 2.99 -14.72 4.27
C ALA A 174 1.64 -14.11 4.64
N GLN A 175 1.53 -13.50 5.82
CA GLN A 175 0.33 -12.82 6.28
C GLN A 175 -0.02 -11.62 5.40
N LEU A 176 0.95 -10.78 5.06
CA LEU A 176 0.76 -9.64 4.16
C LEU A 176 0.30 -10.12 2.77
N ALA A 177 0.94 -11.15 2.21
CA ALA A 177 0.54 -11.71 0.93
C ALA A 177 -0.91 -12.25 0.97
N ALA A 178 -1.30 -12.94 2.05
CA ALA A 178 -2.65 -13.46 2.21
C ALA A 178 -3.72 -12.34 2.25
N GLU A 179 -3.46 -11.24 2.96
CA GLU A 179 -4.38 -10.10 3.01
C GLU A 179 -4.48 -9.37 1.64
N VAL A 180 -3.38 -9.27 0.92
CA VAL A 180 -3.38 -8.72 -0.45
C VAL A 180 -4.20 -9.60 -1.39
N VAL A 181 -4.00 -10.92 -1.37
CA VAL A 181 -4.77 -11.87 -2.19
C VAL A 181 -6.24 -11.84 -1.84
N LEU A 182 -6.59 -11.73 -0.55
CA LEU A 182 -7.97 -11.57 -0.12
C LEU A 182 -8.63 -10.35 -0.78
N ARG A 183 -7.94 -9.22 -0.83
CA ARG A 183 -8.45 -7.98 -1.47
C ARG A 183 -8.47 -8.08 -3.00
N SER A 184 -7.62 -8.91 -3.61
CA SER A 184 -7.62 -9.13 -5.06
C SER A 184 -8.73 -10.06 -5.55
N SER A 185 -9.29 -10.87 -4.66
CA SER A 185 -10.31 -11.89 -4.99
C SER A 185 -11.75 -11.39 -4.89
N THR A 186 -11.96 -10.12 -4.58
CA THR A 186 -13.30 -9.55 -4.32
C THR A 186 -13.98 -9.03 -5.61
N TYR A 187 -13.63 -9.59 -6.79
CA TYR A 187 -14.22 -9.28 -8.08
C TYR A 187 -14.71 -10.52 -8.79
#